data_1adb1d609671a9641243377ccae46df9
#
_entry.id   1adb1d609671a9641243377ccae46df9
#
_cell.length_a   1.000
_cell.length_b   1.000
_cell.length_c   1.000
_cell.angle_alpha   90.00
_cell.angle_beta   90.00
_cell.angle_gamma   90.00
#
_symmetry.space_group_name_H-M   'P 1'
#
loop_
_entity.id
_entity.type
_entity.pdbx_description
1 polymer ?
#
loop_
_entity_poly.entity_id
_entity_poly.type
_entity_poly.pdbx_seq_one_letter_code
_entity_poly.pdbx_strand_id
1 'polypeptide(L)'
;MTDKSFSLQDHFLNGVRRAKSPVTIFLMKGVKLQGIVTWFDPFSILLRRDGVSQLVYKHSISTIMPANVPVDLLAGLDRGTRETQARKATSLQDIFLIAAEKQHEPMTIFLVNGVMLQGAVAGHDQFSLLLERSGQVQLVYKHAMSTLQPNSPLYLSGEDPADEEDAAHDDDFEDGVEEGDGS
;
A
#
# COMPACT_ATOMS: atom_id res chain seq x y z
N MET A 1 -22.00 -11.91 -17.71
CA MET A 1 -21.01 -12.43 -16.75
C MET A 1 -20.14 -11.26 -16.36
N THR A 2 -20.34 -10.71 -15.21
CA THR A 2 -19.45 -9.68 -14.66
C THR A 2 -18.14 -10.36 -14.28
N ASP A 3 -17.10 -10.01 -14.98
CA ASP A 3 -15.73 -10.39 -14.70
C ASP A 3 -15.39 -9.85 -13.29
N LYS A 4 -15.52 -10.70 -12.29
CA LYS A 4 -15.25 -10.34 -10.90
C LYS A 4 -13.75 -10.25 -10.76
N SER A 5 -13.21 -9.06 -11.03
CA SER A 5 -11.82 -8.77 -10.74
C SER A 5 -11.53 -9.08 -9.27
N PHE A 6 -10.39 -9.70 -9.01
CA PHE A 6 -9.96 -9.98 -7.64
C PHE A 6 -9.97 -8.68 -6.82
N SER A 7 -10.69 -8.69 -5.72
CA SER A 7 -10.70 -7.60 -4.75
C SER A 7 -9.92 -8.03 -3.52
N LEU A 8 -8.74 -7.46 -3.34
CA LEU A 8 -7.92 -7.68 -2.14
C LEU A 8 -8.70 -7.34 -0.87
N GLN A 9 -9.43 -6.22 -0.91
CA GLN A 9 -10.24 -5.76 0.20
C GLN A 9 -11.29 -6.78 0.60
N ASP A 10 -12.05 -7.31 -0.37
CA ASP A 10 -13.07 -8.32 -0.12
C ASP A 10 -12.46 -9.63 0.40
N HIS A 11 -11.32 -10.03 -0.15
CA HIS A 11 -10.58 -11.20 0.31
C HIS A 11 -10.15 -11.04 1.78
N PHE A 12 -9.56 -9.89 2.12
CA PHE A 12 -9.15 -9.56 3.48
C PHE A 12 -10.33 -9.54 4.45
N LEU A 13 -11.39 -8.82 4.13
CA LEU A 13 -12.57 -8.70 4.99
C LEU A 13 -13.30 -10.03 5.18
N ASN A 14 -13.40 -10.85 4.14
CA ASN A 14 -13.93 -12.21 4.25
C ASN A 14 -13.05 -13.11 5.11
N GLY A 15 -11.73 -13.02 5.00
CA GLY A 15 -10.78 -13.78 5.80
C GLY A 15 -10.95 -13.50 7.28
N VAL A 16 -10.91 -12.24 7.70
CA VAL A 16 -11.08 -11.86 9.11
C VAL A 16 -12.47 -12.16 9.64
N ARG A 17 -13.50 -12.01 8.81
CA ARG A 17 -14.89 -12.32 9.17
C ARG A 17 -15.09 -13.83 9.43
N ARG A 18 -14.64 -14.69 8.53
CA ARG A 18 -14.76 -16.15 8.65
C ARG A 18 -13.96 -16.68 9.83
N ALA A 19 -12.76 -16.19 10.03
CA ALA A 19 -11.91 -16.56 11.17
C ALA A 19 -12.39 -15.96 12.49
N LYS A 20 -13.39 -15.06 12.47
CA LYS A 20 -13.85 -14.29 13.64
C LYS A 20 -12.66 -13.61 14.35
N SER A 21 -11.66 -13.23 13.59
CA SER A 21 -10.47 -12.55 14.11
C SER A 21 -10.84 -11.12 14.52
N PRO A 22 -10.57 -10.72 15.75
CA PRO A 22 -10.74 -9.33 16.14
C PRO A 22 -9.86 -8.42 15.28
N VAL A 23 -10.40 -7.29 14.89
CA VAL A 23 -9.68 -6.28 14.11
C VAL A 23 -9.61 -4.96 14.88
N THR A 24 -8.56 -4.21 14.63
CA THR A 24 -8.47 -2.79 14.99
C THR A 24 -8.64 -1.97 13.71
N ILE A 25 -9.65 -1.12 13.68
CA ILE A 25 -9.92 -0.18 12.59
C ILE A 25 -9.44 1.19 13.02
N PHE A 26 -8.51 1.77 12.26
CA PHE A 26 -8.02 3.12 12.47
C PHE A 26 -8.75 4.07 11.53
N LEU A 27 -9.42 5.07 12.08
CA LEU A 27 -10.13 6.07 11.31
C LEU A 27 -9.22 7.21 10.88
N MET A 28 -9.58 7.91 9.81
CA MET A 28 -8.83 9.04 9.26
C MET A 28 -8.53 10.14 10.27
N LYS A 29 -9.43 10.36 11.23
CA LYS A 29 -9.29 11.36 12.30
C LYS A 29 -8.61 10.85 13.57
N GLY A 30 -7.98 9.69 13.52
CA GLY A 30 -7.21 9.13 14.63
C GLY A 30 -8.01 8.31 15.65
N VAL A 31 -9.31 8.14 15.47
CA VAL A 31 -10.13 7.26 16.32
C VAL A 31 -9.79 5.80 16.01
N LYS A 32 -9.72 4.98 17.06
CA LYS A 32 -9.44 3.55 16.99
C LYS A 32 -10.68 2.78 17.43
N LEU A 33 -11.17 1.89 16.57
CA LEU A 33 -12.29 0.98 16.84
C LEU A 33 -11.79 -0.45 16.91
N GLN A 34 -12.36 -1.26 17.79
CA GLN A 34 -12.02 -2.69 17.92
C GLN A 34 -13.28 -3.53 17.89
N GLY A 35 -13.21 -4.70 17.28
CA GLY A 35 -14.32 -5.65 17.25
C GLY A 35 -14.12 -6.73 16.20
N ILE A 36 -15.19 -7.43 15.91
CA ILE A 36 -15.26 -8.49 14.91
C ILE A 36 -16.10 -8.00 13.74
N VAL A 37 -15.57 -8.17 12.51
CA VAL A 37 -16.32 -7.89 11.30
C VAL A 37 -17.40 -8.97 11.14
N THR A 38 -18.67 -8.56 11.13
CA THR A 38 -19.81 -9.48 10.97
C THR A 38 -20.42 -9.42 9.58
N TRP A 39 -20.38 -8.24 8.96
CA TRP A 39 -20.85 -7.99 7.60
C TRP A 39 -20.09 -6.85 6.97
N PHE A 40 -20.07 -6.79 5.64
CA PHE A 40 -19.58 -5.65 4.89
C PHE A 40 -20.21 -5.59 3.49
N ASP A 41 -20.24 -4.40 2.94
CA ASP A 41 -20.67 -4.11 1.58
C ASP A 41 -19.62 -3.22 0.87
N PRO A 42 -19.85 -2.74 -0.37
CA PRO A 42 -18.88 -1.89 -1.05
C PRO A 42 -18.51 -0.58 -0.32
N PHE A 43 -19.35 -0.09 0.60
CA PHE A 43 -19.19 1.23 1.24
C PHE A 43 -18.99 1.19 2.75
N SER A 44 -19.37 0.09 3.40
CA SER A 44 -19.41 0.04 4.86
C SER A 44 -19.03 -1.32 5.43
N ILE A 45 -18.70 -1.33 6.72
CA ILE A 45 -18.35 -2.52 7.50
C ILE A 45 -19.19 -2.51 8.78
N LEU A 46 -19.79 -3.64 9.10
CA LEU A 46 -20.48 -3.84 10.37
C LEU A 46 -19.51 -4.47 11.37
N LEU A 47 -19.13 -3.70 12.36
CA LEU A 47 -18.21 -4.09 13.44
C LEU A 47 -19.00 -4.39 14.71
N ARG A 48 -18.79 -5.56 15.30
CA ARG A 48 -19.44 -5.97 16.53
C ARG A 48 -18.45 -6.06 17.68
N ARG A 49 -18.81 -5.44 18.80
CA ARG A 49 -18.06 -5.53 20.07
C ARG A 49 -19.03 -5.55 21.23
N ASP A 50 -18.82 -6.47 22.17
CA ASP A 50 -19.61 -6.58 23.41
C ASP A 50 -21.15 -6.61 23.17
N GLY A 51 -21.57 -7.31 22.11
CA GLY A 51 -22.98 -7.43 21.71
C GLY A 51 -23.55 -6.23 20.96
N VAL A 52 -22.81 -5.14 20.83
CA VAL A 52 -23.22 -3.93 20.11
C VAL A 52 -22.61 -3.93 18.71
N SER A 53 -23.43 -3.65 17.70
CA SER A 53 -22.99 -3.51 16.31
C SER A 53 -22.87 -2.03 15.92
N GLN A 54 -21.76 -1.68 15.28
CA GLN A 54 -21.49 -0.34 14.81
C GLN A 54 -21.23 -0.38 13.30
N LEU A 55 -21.91 0.48 12.54
CA LEU A 55 -21.66 0.66 11.12
C LEU A 55 -20.52 1.64 10.92
N VAL A 56 -19.50 1.22 10.19
CA VAL A 56 -18.31 2.02 9.91
C VAL A 56 -18.20 2.24 8.40
N TYR A 57 -18.17 3.48 7.97
CA TYR A 57 -18.03 3.82 6.56
C TYR A 57 -16.57 3.71 6.11
N LYS A 58 -16.34 3.01 5.01
CA LYS A 58 -14.99 2.75 4.48
C LYS A 58 -14.22 4.02 4.14
N HIS A 59 -14.89 5.08 3.68
CA HIS A 59 -14.24 6.35 3.39
C HIS A 59 -13.65 7.05 4.63
N SER A 60 -14.10 6.67 5.82
CA SER A 60 -13.56 7.18 7.09
C SER A 60 -12.42 6.33 7.65
N ILE A 61 -12.13 5.19 7.04
CA ILE A 61 -11.10 4.24 7.50
C ILE A 61 -9.77 4.57 6.82
N SER A 62 -8.71 4.63 7.62
CA SER A 62 -7.33 4.65 7.09
C SER A 62 -6.76 3.25 6.94
N THR A 63 -6.79 2.45 8.01
CA THR A 63 -6.22 1.10 8.01
C THR A 63 -7.05 0.13 8.86
N ILE A 64 -6.91 -1.17 8.56
CA ILE A 64 -7.49 -2.26 9.33
C ILE A 64 -6.39 -3.27 9.64
N MET A 65 -6.20 -3.59 10.92
CA MET A 65 -5.22 -4.56 11.37
C MET A 65 -5.89 -5.70 12.16
N PRO A 66 -5.74 -6.96 11.72
CA PRO A 66 -6.24 -8.10 12.48
C PRO A 66 -5.34 -8.39 13.69
N ALA A 67 -5.95 -8.82 14.79
CA ALA A 67 -5.20 -9.28 15.96
C ALA A 67 -4.40 -10.55 15.67
N ASN A 68 -4.99 -11.46 14.87
CA ASN A 68 -4.34 -12.65 14.36
C ASN A 68 -4.55 -12.73 12.85
N VAL A 69 -3.48 -12.98 12.11
CA VAL A 69 -3.55 -13.14 10.65
C VAL A 69 -4.20 -14.48 10.33
N PRO A 70 -5.37 -14.50 9.65
CA PRO A 70 -5.97 -15.75 9.21
C PRO A 70 -5.05 -16.53 8.26
N VAL A 71 -4.91 -17.84 8.46
CA VAL A 71 -4.00 -18.70 7.67
C VAL A 71 -4.28 -18.61 6.17
N ASP A 72 -5.56 -18.56 5.80
CA ASP A 72 -5.98 -18.52 4.40
C ASP A 72 -5.81 -17.13 3.75
N LEU A 73 -5.52 -16.09 4.54
CA LEU A 73 -5.44 -14.73 4.05
C LEU A 73 -4.26 -14.56 3.09
N LEU A 74 -3.07 -14.98 3.51
CA LEU A 74 -1.86 -14.87 2.71
C LEU A 74 -1.84 -15.87 1.54
N ALA A 75 -2.34 -17.08 1.75
CA ALA A 75 -2.39 -18.13 0.72
C ALA A 75 -3.27 -17.74 -0.49
N GLY A 76 -4.30 -16.93 -0.29
CA GLY A 76 -5.17 -16.44 -1.36
C GLY A 76 -4.56 -15.30 -2.17
N LEU A 77 -3.55 -14.60 -1.65
CA LEU A 77 -2.93 -13.44 -2.30
C LEU A 77 -2.15 -13.83 -3.55
N ASP A 78 -1.43 -14.94 -3.53
CA ASP A 78 -0.65 -15.41 -4.69
C ASP A 78 -1.49 -15.58 -5.95
N ARG A 79 -2.75 -15.99 -5.80
CA ARG A 79 -3.70 -16.12 -6.92
C ARG A 79 -4.15 -14.75 -7.43
N GLY A 80 -4.51 -13.87 -6.53
CA GLY A 80 -4.96 -12.52 -6.86
C GLY A 80 -3.86 -11.68 -7.49
N THR A 81 -2.65 -11.79 -6.99
CA THR A 81 -1.47 -11.11 -7.53
C THR A 81 -1.18 -11.53 -8.97
N ARG A 82 -1.29 -12.84 -9.28
CA ARG A 82 -1.12 -13.35 -10.66
C ARG A 82 -2.20 -12.81 -11.61
N GLU A 83 -3.45 -12.71 -11.17
CA GLU A 83 -4.54 -12.13 -11.96
C GLU A 83 -4.35 -10.63 -12.17
N THR A 84 -3.88 -9.91 -11.15
CA THR A 84 -3.61 -8.46 -11.26
C THR A 84 -2.39 -8.18 -12.14
N GLN A 85 -1.34 -9.00 -12.05
CA GLN A 85 -0.15 -8.89 -12.89
C GLN A 85 -0.39 -9.28 -14.35
N ALA A 86 -1.34 -10.19 -14.61
CA ALA A 86 -1.75 -10.55 -15.98
C ALA A 86 -2.54 -9.41 -16.66
N ARG A 87 -3.11 -8.48 -15.88
CA ARG A 87 -3.69 -7.26 -16.40
C ARG A 87 -2.58 -6.27 -16.69
N LYS A 88 -2.57 -5.75 -17.90
CA LYS A 88 -1.64 -4.70 -18.31
C LYS A 88 -1.78 -3.53 -17.34
N ALA A 89 -0.70 -3.18 -16.64
CA ALA A 89 -0.65 -2.00 -15.79
C ALA A 89 -1.05 -0.76 -16.63
N THR A 90 -2.13 -0.08 -16.20
CA THR A 90 -2.71 1.03 -16.94
C THR A 90 -2.39 2.39 -16.33
N SER A 91 -1.88 2.41 -15.09
CA SER A 91 -1.57 3.64 -14.37
C SER A 91 -0.15 3.61 -13.79
N LEU A 92 0.42 4.79 -13.55
CA LEU A 92 1.71 4.92 -12.87
C LEU A 92 1.68 4.24 -11.49
N GLN A 93 0.57 4.38 -10.76
CA GLN A 93 0.39 3.74 -9.46
C GLN A 93 0.48 2.21 -9.56
N ASP A 94 -0.17 1.61 -10.57
CA ASP A 94 -0.12 0.16 -10.77
C ASP A 94 1.29 -0.31 -11.10
N ILE A 95 2.01 0.40 -11.98
CA ILE A 95 3.40 0.10 -12.33
C ILE A 95 4.28 0.13 -11.08
N PHE A 96 4.14 1.17 -10.26
CA PHE A 96 4.92 1.36 -9.04
C PHE A 96 4.64 0.25 -8.01
N LEU A 97 3.36 -0.06 -7.75
CA LEU A 97 2.98 -1.08 -6.77
C LEU A 97 3.34 -2.50 -7.22
N ILE A 98 3.21 -2.80 -8.51
CA ILE A 98 3.64 -4.09 -9.07
C ILE A 98 5.16 -4.26 -8.94
N ALA A 99 5.93 -3.21 -9.21
CA ALA A 99 7.38 -3.25 -9.06
C ALA A 99 7.79 -3.46 -7.60
N ALA A 100 7.15 -2.74 -6.67
CA ALA A 100 7.38 -2.88 -5.22
C ALA A 100 7.06 -4.29 -4.73
N GLU A 101 5.94 -4.85 -5.17
CA GLU A 101 5.53 -6.20 -4.82
C GLU A 101 6.49 -7.26 -5.37
N LYS A 102 6.88 -7.17 -6.65
CA LYS A 102 7.81 -8.11 -7.28
C LYS A 102 9.19 -8.10 -6.65
N GLN A 103 9.68 -6.92 -6.29
CA GLN A 103 11.02 -6.74 -5.70
C GLN A 103 11.02 -6.96 -4.19
N HIS A 104 9.84 -7.19 -3.58
CA HIS A 104 9.66 -7.29 -2.12
C HIS A 104 10.33 -6.14 -1.36
N GLU A 105 10.33 -4.96 -1.98
CA GLU A 105 11.01 -3.79 -1.43
C GLU A 105 10.24 -3.24 -0.23
N PRO A 106 10.86 -3.16 0.95
CA PRO A 106 10.28 -2.47 2.08
C PRO A 106 10.07 -1.00 1.77
N MET A 107 8.94 -0.47 2.18
CA MET A 107 8.62 0.93 1.96
C MET A 107 8.03 1.61 3.17
N THR A 108 8.09 2.91 3.15
CA THR A 108 7.43 3.79 4.10
C THR A 108 6.22 4.44 3.43
N ILE A 109 5.07 4.30 4.05
CA ILE A 109 3.81 4.91 3.61
C ILE A 109 3.45 6.02 4.58
N PHE A 110 3.31 7.23 4.07
CA PHE A 110 2.83 8.37 4.85
C PHE A 110 1.34 8.53 4.60
N LEU A 111 0.56 8.58 5.67
CA LEU A 111 -0.88 8.82 5.63
C LEU A 111 -1.20 10.31 5.69
N VAL A 112 -2.36 10.70 5.19
CA VAL A 112 -2.80 12.11 5.19
C VAL A 112 -3.00 12.68 6.59
N ASN A 113 -3.18 11.83 7.61
CA ASN A 113 -3.27 12.23 9.02
C ASN A 113 -1.91 12.31 9.74
N GLY A 114 -0.80 12.16 9.01
CA GLY A 114 0.56 12.24 9.54
C GLY A 114 1.12 10.92 10.11
N VAL A 115 0.34 9.85 10.11
CA VAL A 115 0.82 8.52 10.53
C VAL A 115 1.78 7.97 9.47
N MET A 116 2.84 7.32 9.92
CA MET A 116 3.84 6.66 9.09
C MET A 116 3.76 5.15 9.31
N LEU A 117 3.62 4.40 8.21
CA LEU A 117 3.61 2.95 8.20
C LEU A 117 4.84 2.43 7.48
N GLN A 118 5.35 1.27 7.89
CA GLN A 118 6.49 0.61 7.25
C GLN A 118 6.18 -0.86 7.01
N GLY A 119 6.62 -1.39 5.88
CA GLY A 119 6.50 -2.79 5.53
C GLY A 119 6.65 -3.03 4.04
N ALA A 120 6.49 -4.26 3.61
CA ALA A 120 6.47 -4.64 2.21
C ALA A 120 5.03 -4.77 1.69
N VAL A 121 4.83 -4.44 0.43
CA VAL A 121 3.52 -4.63 -0.23
C VAL A 121 3.33 -6.11 -0.51
N ALA A 122 2.35 -6.73 0.14
CA ALA A 122 1.99 -8.14 -0.07
C ALA A 122 0.90 -8.32 -1.14
N GLY A 123 0.21 -7.28 -1.51
CA GLY A 123 -0.80 -7.25 -2.56
C GLY A 123 -1.49 -5.90 -2.63
N HIS A 124 -2.18 -5.64 -3.73
CA HIS A 124 -2.96 -4.43 -3.90
C HIS A 124 -4.15 -4.68 -4.84
N ASP A 125 -5.15 -3.83 -4.72
CA ASP A 125 -6.27 -3.73 -5.64
C ASP A 125 -6.53 -2.27 -6.02
N GLN A 126 -7.67 -1.98 -6.63
CA GLN A 126 -8.02 -0.63 -7.05
C GLN A 126 -8.10 0.37 -5.88
N PHE A 127 -8.49 -0.08 -4.68
CA PHE A 127 -8.82 0.82 -3.55
C PHE A 127 -7.91 0.66 -2.34
N SER A 128 -7.14 -0.42 -2.27
CA SER A 128 -6.37 -0.77 -1.08
C SER A 128 -5.07 -1.48 -1.40
N LEU A 129 -4.19 -1.53 -0.43
CA LEU A 129 -3.02 -2.39 -0.43
C LEU A 129 -2.90 -3.13 0.89
N LEU A 130 -2.26 -4.29 0.86
CA LEU A 130 -1.91 -5.05 2.04
C LEU A 130 -0.43 -4.85 2.32
N LEU A 131 -0.14 -4.28 3.49
CA LEU A 131 1.20 -4.10 4.00
C LEU A 131 1.53 -5.22 4.97
N GLU A 132 2.69 -5.85 4.79
CA GLU A 132 3.19 -6.91 5.65
C GLU A 132 4.48 -6.46 6.32
N ARG A 133 4.59 -6.71 7.61
CA ARG A 133 5.81 -6.49 8.39
C ARG A 133 5.91 -7.50 9.52
N SER A 134 6.98 -8.29 9.53
CA SER A 134 7.27 -9.25 10.62
C SER A 134 6.10 -10.19 10.96
N GLY A 135 5.40 -10.70 9.95
CA GLY A 135 4.26 -11.60 10.11
C GLY A 135 2.93 -10.90 10.48
N GLN A 136 2.94 -9.60 10.65
CA GLN A 136 1.73 -8.78 10.80
C GLN A 136 1.29 -8.24 9.46
N VAL A 137 -0.01 -8.18 9.23
CA VAL A 137 -0.58 -7.58 8.01
C VAL A 137 -1.51 -6.43 8.37
N GLN A 138 -1.56 -5.45 7.50
CA GLN A 138 -2.42 -4.29 7.64
C GLN A 138 -3.00 -3.90 6.30
N LEU A 139 -4.33 -3.85 6.20
CA LEU A 139 -5.01 -3.31 5.03
C LEU A 139 -4.97 -1.79 5.09
N VAL A 140 -4.44 -1.16 4.06
CA VAL A 140 -4.31 0.30 3.94
C VAL A 140 -5.18 0.77 2.79
N TYR A 141 -6.11 1.68 3.06
CA TYR A 141 -6.92 2.29 2.01
C TYR A 141 -6.14 3.36 1.27
N LYS A 142 -6.19 3.34 -0.06
CA LYS A 142 -5.45 4.28 -0.91
C LYS A 142 -5.86 5.74 -0.70
N HIS A 143 -7.14 5.99 -0.37
CA HIS A 143 -7.62 7.34 -0.07
C HIS A 143 -7.00 7.96 1.20
N ALA A 144 -6.43 7.14 2.07
CA ALA A 144 -5.72 7.59 3.28
C ALA A 144 -4.23 7.83 3.07
N MET A 145 -3.67 7.38 1.95
CA MET A 145 -2.24 7.51 1.65
C MET A 145 -1.92 8.88 1.07
N SER A 146 -0.83 9.46 1.53
CA SER A 146 -0.24 10.68 1.01
C SER A 146 0.94 10.39 0.08
N THR A 147 1.91 9.61 0.56
CA THR A 147 3.09 9.22 -0.22
C THR A 147 3.51 7.79 0.08
N LEU A 148 4.16 7.17 -0.91
CA LEU A 148 4.83 5.88 -0.78
C LEU A 148 6.30 6.07 -1.14
N GLN A 149 7.19 5.67 -0.25
CA GLN A 149 8.63 5.79 -0.44
C GLN A 149 9.30 4.44 -0.23
N PRO A 150 9.89 3.84 -1.27
CA PRO A 150 10.70 2.63 -1.11
C PRO A 150 11.98 2.96 -0.33
N ASN A 151 12.49 1.99 0.43
CA ASN A 151 13.71 2.17 1.22
C ASN A 151 14.97 2.11 0.35
N SER A 152 14.90 1.44 -0.81
CA SER A 152 15.96 1.35 -1.81
C SER A 152 15.40 1.73 -3.19
N PRO A 153 16.25 2.02 -4.19
CA PRO A 153 15.80 2.32 -5.54
C PRO A 153 14.89 1.23 -6.09
N LEU A 154 13.76 1.64 -6.65
CA LEU A 154 12.77 0.75 -7.24
C LEU A 154 12.89 0.83 -8.78
N TYR A 155 13.15 -0.31 -9.42
CA TYR A 155 13.25 -0.39 -10.87
C TYR A 155 11.86 -0.53 -11.49
N LEU A 156 11.41 0.49 -12.20
CA LEU A 156 10.16 0.48 -12.92
C LEU A 156 10.35 -0.14 -14.32
N SER A 157 9.32 -0.83 -14.80
CA SER A 157 9.38 -1.42 -16.16
C SER A 157 9.43 -0.30 -17.20
N GLY A 158 10.55 -0.15 -17.90
CA GLY A 158 10.77 0.86 -18.94
C GLY A 158 11.84 1.92 -18.60
N GLU A 159 12.37 1.92 -17.38
CA GLU A 159 13.58 2.67 -17.04
C GLU A 159 14.79 1.76 -17.21
N ASP A 160 15.70 2.14 -18.11
CA ASP A 160 16.98 1.45 -18.27
C ASP A 160 17.89 1.92 -17.12
N PRO A 161 18.53 1.01 -16.35
CA PRO A 161 19.41 1.40 -15.25
C PRO A 161 20.65 2.21 -15.69
N ALA A 162 20.84 2.40 -16.99
CA ALA A 162 21.93 3.18 -17.56
C ALA A 162 21.66 4.70 -17.60
N ASP A 163 20.42 5.14 -17.40
CA ASP A 163 20.06 6.58 -17.51
C ASP A 163 20.35 7.39 -16.24
N GLU A 164 20.71 6.76 -15.12
CA GLU A 164 21.04 7.47 -13.88
C GLU A 164 22.53 7.87 -13.73
N GLU A 165 23.44 7.33 -14.55
CA GLU A 165 24.87 7.69 -14.47
C GLU A 165 25.23 9.00 -15.16
N ASP A 166 24.37 9.52 -16.07
CA ASP A 166 24.66 10.75 -16.82
C ASP A 166 24.19 12.06 -16.13
N ALA A 167 23.45 11.97 -15.04
CA ALA A 167 22.96 13.17 -14.32
C ALA A 167 23.94 13.69 -13.23
N ALA A 168 25.06 13.06 -12.99
CA ALA A 168 25.99 13.40 -11.92
C ALA A 168 27.30 14.07 -12.41
N HIS A 169 27.38 14.47 -13.68
CA HIS A 169 28.66 14.99 -14.22
C HIS A 169 28.46 16.24 -15.07
N ASP A 170 28.00 17.34 -14.48
CA ASP A 170 28.08 18.67 -15.06
C ASP A 170 28.06 19.76 -13.97
N ASP A 171 29.10 19.81 -13.16
CA ASP A 171 29.44 20.98 -12.35
C ASP A 171 30.98 21.13 -12.26
N ASP A 172 31.64 21.26 -13.43
CA ASP A 172 32.97 21.87 -13.50
C ASP A 172 32.81 23.29 -14.03
N PHE A 173 32.55 24.21 -13.14
CA PHE A 173 32.68 25.66 -13.41
C PHE A 173 34.16 25.99 -13.35
N GLU A 174 34.81 26.04 -14.49
CA GLU A 174 36.14 26.66 -14.63
C GLU A 174 36.03 28.18 -14.43
N ASP A 175 36.50 28.64 -13.28
CA ASP A 175 36.78 30.03 -13.01
C ASP A 175 38.03 30.48 -13.80
N GLY A 176 37.78 31.12 -14.94
CA GLY A 176 38.81 31.75 -15.73
C GLY A 176 39.26 33.07 -15.09
N VAL A 177 40.41 33.06 -14.45
CA VAL A 177 41.09 34.30 -14.01
C VAL A 177 41.78 34.93 -15.22
N GLU A 178 41.27 36.04 -15.73
CA GLU A 178 42.04 36.92 -16.61
C GLU A 178 42.91 37.85 -15.79
N GLU A 179 44.22 37.64 -15.84
CA GLU A 179 45.21 38.64 -15.47
C GLU A 179 45.33 39.68 -16.61
N GLY A 180 44.88 40.88 -16.38
CA GLY A 180 45.16 42.05 -17.21
C GLY A 180 46.46 42.72 -16.78
N ASP A 181 47.50 42.55 -17.59
CA ASP A 181 48.71 43.32 -17.51
C ASP A 181 48.49 44.68 -18.18
N GLY A 182 48.70 45.76 -17.46
CA GLY A 182 48.62 47.11 -17.93
C GLY A 182 49.98 47.81 -17.81
N SER A 183 50.56 48.17 -18.94
CA SER A 183 51.63 49.16 -19.02
C SER A 183 51.09 50.56 -19.16
#